data_1857ada18d251ece529d1fbd0333b6a3
#
_entry.id   1857ada18d251ece529d1fbd0333b6a3
#
_cell.length_a   1.000
_cell.length_b   1.000
_cell.length_c   1.000
_cell.angle_alpha   90.00
_cell.angle_beta   90.00
_cell.angle_gamma   90.00
#
_symmetry.space_group_name_H-M   'P 1'
#
loop_
_entity.id
_entity.type
_entity.pdbx_description
1 polymer ?
#
loop_
_entity_poly.entity_id
_entity_poly.type
_entity_poly.pdbx_seq_one_letter_code
_entity_poly.pdbx_strand_id
1 'polypeptide(L)'
;MKIRILILMALLSTLCSTSFAQSYQNQLKNKYLILNGTSCAGLKFNPQATAAAWQNEMDCSRGDSNTDAWRITWITPEIFMRTEVIRPNEISPPRNNLYKIMSIENKTVTVVNYWTGWGNHKPDLQKFRIQ
;
A
#
# COMPACT_ATOMS: atom_id res chain seq x y z
N MET A 1 13.98 45.35 33.26
CA MET A 1 14.44 43.94 33.29
C MET A 1 13.30 42.91 33.13
N LYS A 2 12.02 43.28 33.18
CA LYS A 2 10.87 42.38 33.05
C LYS A 2 10.39 42.11 31.60
N ILE A 3 10.76 42.93 30.64
CA ILE A 3 10.30 42.82 29.23
C ILE A 3 11.15 41.80 28.42
N ARG A 4 12.41 41.58 28.79
CA ARG A 4 13.30 40.65 28.04
C ARG A 4 13.00 39.16 28.27
N ILE A 5 12.34 38.80 29.37
CA ILE A 5 11.98 37.42 29.71
C ILE A 5 10.74 36.97 28.94
N LEU A 6 9.81 37.88 28.64
CA LEU A 6 8.58 37.57 27.88
C LEU A 6 8.84 37.26 26.41
N ILE A 7 9.88 37.86 25.81
CA ILE A 7 10.23 37.60 24.39
C ILE A 7 10.92 36.25 24.22
N LEU A 8 11.65 35.79 25.26
CA LEU A 8 12.30 34.47 25.19
C LEU A 8 11.33 33.28 25.30
N MET A 9 10.21 33.46 26.01
CA MET A 9 9.16 32.43 26.09
C MET A 9 8.29 32.32 24.84
N ALA A 10 8.14 33.39 24.07
CA ALA A 10 7.38 33.38 22.82
C ALA A 10 8.13 32.69 21.66
N LEU A 11 9.45 32.60 21.73
CA LEU A 11 10.27 31.93 20.70
C LEU A 11 10.38 30.41 20.90
N LEU A 12 10.02 29.88 22.07
CA LEU A 12 10.08 28.42 22.33
C LEU A 12 8.80 27.69 21.93
N SER A 13 7.71 28.41 21.62
CA SER A 13 6.42 27.76 21.29
C SER A 13 6.22 27.50 19.79
N THR A 14 7.17 27.82 18.93
CA THR A 14 7.08 27.59 17.47
C THR A 14 7.91 26.41 16.96
N LEU A 15 8.39 25.55 17.84
CA LEU A 15 8.80 24.20 17.44
C LEU A 15 7.55 23.37 17.18
N CYS A 16 6.75 23.83 16.20
CA CYS A 16 5.69 23.04 15.61
C CYS A 16 6.34 21.78 15.06
N SER A 17 6.18 20.68 15.75
CA SER A 17 6.54 19.34 15.31
C SER A 17 5.91 19.13 13.93
N THR A 18 6.67 19.35 12.87
CA THR A 18 6.37 18.79 11.57
C THR A 18 6.55 17.27 11.73
N SER A 19 5.54 16.61 12.26
CA SER A 19 5.44 15.17 12.12
C SER A 19 5.31 14.94 10.61
N PHE A 20 6.42 14.61 9.95
CA PHE A 20 6.41 14.09 8.61
C PHE A 20 5.55 12.82 8.66
N ALA A 21 4.28 12.94 8.26
CA ALA A 21 3.45 11.78 8.06
C ALA A 21 4.19 10.90 7.06
N GLN A 22 4.72 9.79 7.56
CA GLN A 22 5.45 8.84 6.73
C GLN A 22 4.48 8.36 5.65
N SER A 23 4.80 8.57 4.38
CA SER A 23 3.92 8.17 3.28
C SER A 23 3.63 6.67 3.36
N TYR A 24 2.44 6.24 3.01
CA TYR A 24 2.08 4.83 2.98
C TYR A 24 3.02 4.01 2.08
N GLN A 25 3.52 4.61 1.01
CA GLN A 25 4.53 3.96 0.18
C GLN A 25 5.77 3.54 1.00
N ASN A 26 6.28 4.43 1.87
CA ASN A 26 7.45 4.11 2.70
C ASN A 26 7.14 3.01 3.72
N GLN A 27 5.92 2.96 4.23
CA GLN A 27 5.51 1.94 5.19
C GLN A 27 5.35 0.56 4.55
N LEU A 28 5.09 0.50 3.23
CA LEU A 28 4.88 -0.75 2.49
C LEU A 28 6.15 -1.31 1.82
N LYS A 29 7.27 -0.62 1.86
CA LYS A 29 8.56 -1.10 1.34
C LYS A 29 8.94 -2.42 1.99
N ASN A 30 9.28 -3.43 1.18
CA ASN A 30 9.63 -4.78 1.63
C ASN A 30 8.56 -5.48 2.48
N LYS A 31 7.31 -5.04 2.43
CA LYS A 31 6.25 -5.66 3.23
C LYS A 31 5.49 -6.70 2.43
N TYR A 32 5.06 -7.74 3.14
CA TYR A 32 4.12 -8.70 2.63
C TYR A 32 2.75 -8.43 3.23
N LEU A 33 1.79 -8.09 2.39
CA LEU A 33 0.40 -7.85 2.77
C LEU A 33 -0.39 -9.11 2.52
N ILE A 34 -0.76 -9.82 3.57
CA ILE A 34 -1.56 -11.04 3.50
C ILE A 34 -3.03 -10.69 3.70
N LEU A 35 -3.87 -11.07 2.74
CA LEU A 35 -5.32 -10.83 2.79
C LEU A 35 -5.92 -11.52 4.02
N ASN A 36 -6.73 -10.79 4.79
CA ASN A 36 -7.39 -11.35 5.96
C ASN A 36 -8.31 -12.51 5.58
N GLY A 37 -8.26 -13.57 6.36
CA GLY A 37 -9.01 -14.80 6.08
C GLY A 37 -8.26 -15.81 5.21
N THR A 38 -7.03 -15.47 4.77
CA THR A 38 -6.16 -16.38 4.02
C THR A 38 -4.88 -16.69 4.80
N SER A 39 -4.20 -17.77 4.47
CA SER A 39 -2.94 -18.13 5.09
C SER A 39 -1.79 -17.30 4.51
N CYS A 40 -1.81 -17.06 3.20
CA CYS A 40 -0.68 -16.49 2.47
C CYS A 40 -1.07 -15.69 1.21
N ALA A 41 -2.35 -15.67 0.79
CA ALA A 41 -2.71 -14.90 -0.39
C ALA A 41 -2.48 -13.41 -0.16
N GLY A 42 -1.75 -12.75 -1.07
CA GLY A 42 -1.47 -11.34 -0.88
C GLY A 42 -0.39 -10.75 -1.76
N LEU A 43 0.01 -9.52 -1.43
CA LEU A 43 0.96 -8.70 -2.16
C LEU A 43 2.29 -8.60 -1.43
N LYS A 44 3.37 -9.05 -2.07
CA LYS A 44 4.73 -8.88 -1.57
C LYS A 44 5.42 -7.74 -2.30
N PHE A 45 5.60 -6.61 -1.62
CA PHE A 45 6.21 -5.41 -2.19
C PHE A 45 7.75 -5.52 -2.27
N ASN A 46 8.32 -4.93 -3.33
CA ASN A 46 9.76 -4.76 -3.47
C ASN A 46 10.29 -3.65 -2.53
N PRO A 47 11.64 -3.47 -2.42
CA PRO A 47 12.25 -2.46 -1.55
C PRO A 47 11.84 -1.01 -1.82
N GLN A 48 11.38 -0.70 -3.03
CA GLN A 48 10.96 0.65 -3.43
C GLN A 48 9.43 0.83 -3.39
N ALA A 49 8.67 -0.26 -3.16
CA ALA A 49 7.21 -0.29 -3.29
C ALA A 49 6.71 0.20 -4.68
N THR A 50 7.47 -0.11 -5.74
CA THR A 50 7.15 0.20 -7.15
C THR A 50 6.78 -1.05 -7.95
N ALA A 51 6.97 -2.21 -7.36
CA ALA A 51 6.54 -3.50 -7.88
C ALA A 51 6.07 -4.39 -6.74
N ALA A 52 5.21 -5.34 -7.04
CA ALA A 52 4.79 -6.35 -6.11
C ALA A 52 4.59 -7.70 -6.83
N ALA A 53 4.68 -8.78 -6.06
CA ALA A 53 4.30 -10.10 -6.49
C ALA A 53 3.00 -10.51 -5.78
N TRP A 54 2.01 -10.99 -6.52
CA TRP A 54 0.82 -11.59 -5.93
C TRP A 54 1.03 -13.07 -5.70
N GLN A 55 0.84 -13.51 -4.48
CA GLN A 55 0.85 -14.91 -4.09
C GLN A 55 -0.58 -15.42 -3.99
N ASN A 56 -0.89 -16.52 -4.65
CA ASN A 56 -2.19 -17.17 -4.51
C ASN A 56 -2.20 -18.14 -3.32
N GLU A 57 -3.35 -18.27 -2.66
CA GLU A 57 -3.52 -19.17 -1.52
C GLU A 57 -3.21 -20.63 -1.89
N MET A 58 -3.67 -21.08 -3.06
CA MET A 58 -3.43 -22.45 -3.52
C MET A 58 -1.95 -22.76 -3.75
N ASP A 59 -1.20 -21.80 -4.29
CA ASP A 59 0.21 -21.99 -4.64
C ASP A 59 1.06 -22.03 -3.37
N CYS A 60 0.83 -21.15 -2.41
CA CYS A 60 1.62 -21.17 -1.19
C CYS A 60 1.26 -22.32 -0.25
N SER A 61 0.04 -22.84 -0.28
CA SER A 61 -0.33 -24.04 0.46
C SER A 61 0.35 -25.31 -0.09
N ARG A 62 0.75 -25.29 -1.37
CA ARG A 62 1.52 -26.36 -2.01
C ARG A 62 3.02 -26.18 -1.92
N GLY A 63 3.48 -25.05 -1.36
CA GLY A 63 4.90 -24.69 -1.34
C GLY A 63 5.42 -24.15 -2.67
N ASP A 64 4.52 -23.83 -3.61
CA ASP A 64 4.88 -23.26 -4.90
C ASP A 64 5.23 -21.78 -4.75
N SER A 65 6.26 -21.32 -5.48
CA SER A 65 6.69 -19.93 -5.52
C SER A 65 6.09 -19.16 -6.69
N ASN A 66 5.01 -19.68 -7.30
CA ASN A 66 4.34 -19.01 -8.41
C ASN A 66 3.72 -17.69 -7.95
N THR A 67 4.25 -16.61 -8.46
CA THR A 67 3.76 -15.25 -8.15
C THR A 67 3.50 -14.50 -9.44
N ASP A 68 2.33 -13.85 -9.49
CA ASP A 68 2.05 -12.91 -10.56
C ASP A 68 2.77 -11.59 -10.32
N ALA A 69 3.54 -11.14 -11.30
CA ALA A 69 4.27 -9.89 -11.22
C ALA A 69 3.36 -8.68 -11.53
N TRP A 70 3.44 -7.66 -10.69
CA TRP A 70 2.66 -6.44 -10.80
C TRP A 70 3.55 -5.21 -10.68
N ARG A 71 3.34 -4.24 -11.58
CA ARG A 71 3.89 -2.90 -11.43
C ARG A 71 2.98 -2.09 -10.51
N ILE A 72 3.58 -1.34 -9.58
CA ILE A 72 2.88 -0.45 -8.66
C ILE A 72 3.19 0.98 -9.05
N THR A 73 2.15 1.75 -9.35
CA THR A 73 2.26 3.18 -9.66
C THR A 73 1.51 3.96 -8.59
N TRP A 74 2.23 4.75 -7.80
CA TRP A 74 1.64 5.65 -6.82
C TRP A 74 1.10 6.89 -7.52
N ILE A 75 -0.21 7.14 -7.38
CA ILE A 75 -0.92 8.29 -7.96
C ILE A 75 -0.94 9.43 -6.96
N THR A 76 -1.17 9.11 -5.70
CA THR A 76 -1.09 10.01 -4.54
C THR A 76 -0.40 9.28 -3.39
N PRO A 77 -0.07 9.94 -2.27
CA PRO A 77 0.45 9.25 -1.07
C PRO A 77 -0.44 8.11 -0.55
N GLU A 78 -1.73 8.12 -0.88
CA GLU A 78 -2.74 7.19 -0.38
C GLU A 78 -3.27 6.24 -1.46
N ILE A 79 -3.05 6.55 -2.75
CA ILE A 79 -3.65 5.81 -3.87
C ILE A 79 -2.55 5.22 -4.74
N PHE A 80 -2.60 3.93 -4.96
CA PHE A 80 -1.75 3.27 -5.94
C PHE A 80 -2.56 2.43 -6.92
N MET A 81 -2.05 2.32 -8.12
CA MET A 81 -2.52 1.41 -9.16
C MET A 81 -1.58 0.22 -9.25
N ARG A 82 -2.15 -0.96 -9.29
CA ARG A 82 -1.43 -2.18 -9.61
C ARG A 82 -1.77 -2.57 -11.05
N THR A 83 -0.75 -2.72 -11.90
CA THR A 83 -0.87 -3.12 -13.29
C THR A 83 -0.15 -4.44 -13.51
N GLU A 84 -0.82 -5.41 -14.10
CA GLU A 84 -0.22 -6.69 -14.46
C GLU A 84 0.95 -6.49 -15.43
N VAL A 85 2.05 -7.19 -15.17
CA VAL A 85 3.18 -7.19 -16.12
C VAL A 85 2.82 -8.13 -17.27
N ILE A 86 2.81 -7.59 -18.49
CA ILE A 86 2.44 -8.33 -19.70
C ILE A 86 3.40 -9.52 -19.88
N ARG A 87 2.82 -10.71 -20.09
CA ARG A 87 3.56 -11.90 -20.47
C ARG A 87 3.73 -11.91 -21.99
N PRO A 88 4.86 -12.40 -22.53
CA PRO A 88 5.18 -12.32 -23.97
C PRO A 88 4.13 -12.90 -24.92
N ASN A 89 3.23 -13.74 -24.47
CA ASN A 89 2.25 -14.46 -25.30
C ASN A 89 0.79 -14.08 -24.98
N GLU A 90 0.54 -13.01 -24.21
CA GLU A 90 -0.83 -12.60 -23.89
C GLU A 90 -1.33 -11.54 -24.84
N ILE A 91 -2.50 -11.80 -25.44
CA ILE A 91 -3.17 -10.91 -26.37
C ILE A 91 -4.09 -9.92 -25.62
N SER A 92 -4.46 -10.26 -24.40
CA SER A 92 -5.36 -9.44 -23.57
C SER A 92 -4.64 -8.23 -22.99
N PRO A 93 -5.30 -7.08 -22.86
CA PRO A 93 -4.73 -5.93 -22.18
C PRO A 93 -4.44 -6.27 -20.71
N PRO A 94 -3.40 -5.67 -20.10
CA PRO A 94 -3.04 -5.93 -18.72
C PRO A 94 -4.18 -5.55 -17.77
N ARG A 95 -4.40 -6.38 -16.75
CA ARG A 95 -5.35 -6.09 -15.69
C ARG A 95 -4.83 -4.94 -14.82
N ASN A 96 -5.72 -4.04 -14.45
CA ASN A 96 -5.43 -2.93 -13.55
C ASN A 96 -6.35 -2.99 -12.34
N ASN A 97 -5.83 -2.63 -11.18
CA ASN A 97 -6.63 -2.43 -9.98
C ASN A 97 -6.17 -1.14 -9.31
N LEU A 98 -7.11 -0.34 -8.86
CA LEU A 98 -6.86 0.89 -8.12
C LEU A 98 -7.17 0.66 -6.64
N TYR A 99 -6.19 0.96 -5.78
CA TYR A 99 -6.32 0.82 -4.33
C TYR A 99 -6.17 2.17 -3.65
N LYS A 100 -7.09 2.48 -2.76
CA LYS A 100 -6.96 3.60 -1.82
C LYS A 100 -6.71 3.05 -0.42
N ILE A 101 -5.59 3.41 0.19
CA ILE A 101 -5.29 3.07 1.56
C ILE A 101 -6.09 3.99 2.48
N MET A 102 -6.88 3.40 3.34
CA MET A 102 -7.70 4.09 4.33
C MET A 102 -6.96 4.26 5.66
N SER A 103 -6.23 3.23 6.07
CA SER A 103 -5.38 3.25 7.26
C SER A 103 -4.32 2.15 7.23
N ILE A 104 -3.24 2.39 7.99
CA ILE A 104 -2.26 1.36 8.39
C ILE A 104 -2.15 1.44 9.91
N GLU A 105 -2.73 0.48 10.60
CA GLU A 105 -2.82 0.45 12.06
C GLU A 105 -2.62 -0.97 12.58
N ASN A 106 -1.85 -1.12 13.66
CA ASN A 106 -1.66 -2.42 14.33
C ASN A 106 -1.27 -3.56 13.36
N LYS A 107 -0.35 -3.29 12.43
CA LYS A 107 0.05 -4.22 11.37
C LYS A 107 -1.09 -4.65 10.44
N THR A 108 -2.15 -3.84 10.35
CA THR A 108 -3.26 -4.05 9.42
C THR A 108 -3.34 -2.89 8.45
N VAL A 109 -3.38 -3.19 7.16
CA VAL A 109 -3.66 -2.23 6.09
C VAL A 109 -5.12 -2.39 5.70
N THR A 110 -5.89 -1.32 5.77
CA THR A 110 -7.26 -1.27 5.27
C THR A 110 -7.27 -0.49 3.97
N VAL A 111 -7.76 -1.10 2.89
CA VAL A 111 -7.83 -0.50 1.56
C VAL A 111 -9.22 -0.60 0.97
N VAL A 112 -9.55 0.33 0.09
CA VAL A 112 -10.67 0.19 -0.85
C VAL A 112 -10.09 -0.18 -2.20
N ASN A 113 -10.51 -1.32 -2.73
CA ASN A 113 -10.20 -1.77 -4.09
C ASN A 113 -11.29 -1.26 -5.03
N TYR A 114 -10.94 -0.40 -5.97
CA TYR A 114 -11.85 0.11 -6.99
C TYR A 114 -11.76 -0.78 -8.22
N TRP A 115 -12.91 -1.28 -8.66
CA TRP A 115 -13.00 -2.03 -9.89
C TRP A 115 -12.71 -1.12 -11.09
N THR A 116 -11.79 -1.51 -11.93
CA THR A 116 -11.38 -0.77 -13.15
C THR A 116 -11.64 -1.55 -14.43
N GLY A 117 -12.29 -2.71 -14.34
CA GLY A 117 -12.60 -3.59 -15.46
C GLY A 117 -14.04 -3.43 -15.95
N TRP A 118 -14.52 -4.46 -16.62
CA TRP A 118 -15.88 -4.51 -17.18
C TRP A 118 -16.96 -4.66 -16.10
N GLY A 119 -18.13 -4.05 -16.33
CA GLY A 119 -19.28 -4.15 -15.43
C GLY A 119 -19.27 -3.10 -14.30
N ASN A 120 -20.37 -3.07 -13.53
CA ASN A 120 -20.62 -2.12 -12.46
C ASN A 120 -20.38 -2.76 -11.08
N HIS A 121 -19.15 -3.20 -10.82
CA HIS A 121 -18.80 -3.71 -9.49
C HIS A 121 -18.57 -2.54 -8.52
N LYS A 122 -19.14 -2.68 -7.32
CA LYS A 122 -18.92 -1.69 -6.25
C LYS A 122 -17.49 -1.79 -5.73
N PRO A 123 -16.92 -0.69 -5.22
CA PRO A 123 -15.67 -0.74 -4.49
C PRO A 123 -15.74 -1.75 -3.34
N ASP A 124 -14.67 -2.51 -3.17
CA ASP A 124 -14.56 -3.56 -2.15
C ASP A 124 -13.57 -3.16 -1.05
N LEU A 125 -14.02 -3.24 0.21
CA LEU A 125 -13.17 -2.97 1.37
C LEU A 125 -12.40 -4.23 1.73
N GLN A 126 -11.07 -4.15 1.62
CA GLN A 126 -10.17 -5.24 1.92
C GLN A 126 -9.26 -4.91 3.10
N LYS A 127 -8.94 -5.91 3.90
CA LYS A 127 -7.98 -5.79 4.99
C LYS A 127 -6.85 -6.79 4.78
N PHE A 128 -5.63 -6.32 4.99
CA PHE A 128 -4.42 -7.12 4.91
C PHE A 128 -3.65 -7.00 6.22
N ARG A 129 -3.10 -8.10 6.71
CA ARG A 129 -2.09 -8.04 7.76
C ARG A 129 -0.71 -7.87 7.17
N ILE A 130 0.14 -7.07 7.80
CA ILE A 130 1.53 -6.86 7.39
C ILE A 130 2.42 -7.91 8.07
N GLN A 131 3.27 -8.52 7.24
CA GLN A 131 4.33 -9.42 7.68
C GLN A 131 5.70 -8.89 7.28
#